data_ce177474632b01ab66155e5392842d9e
#
_entry.id   ce177474632b01ab66155e5392842d9e
#
_cell.length_a   1.000
_cell.length_b   1.000
_cell.length_c   1.000
_cell.angle_alpha   90.00
_cell.angle_beta   90.00
_cell.angle_gamma   90.00
#
_symmetry.space_group_name_H-M   'P 1'
#
loop_
_entity.id
_entity.type
_entity.pdbx_description
1 polymer ?
#
loop_
_entity_poly.entity_id
_entity_poly.type
_entity_poly.pdbx_seq_one_letter_code
_entity_poly.pdbx_strand_id
1 'polypeptide(L)'
;MAAAHTLPSDTETADNADVVSDFLAAARRWSDRPAVMHNGCATTYRDFAEQVLNTASRCVAGDLADAKGPSGLVGVRASHHPATAAHLLGILHANATYCPVDDILPPGRRAAIAEVLGLSRLIVATDPEPAGVRDAVPPVPPRRAGEAAYVLCTSGSTGTPKPVAVSREALSVAVRALRGLFALTPDDRVLQFSSLGWDTCLEEILPALITGAAVVFDDRAHSGSFATFLRMLADQAVTVVDLPTAFWHELVLFLDEEKATLPDSVRLVIIGGERVDPTRLGQWRELDTTDVVLLNTYGCTETTMITHAVQLFGPGTDSELASAAEAPIGRPLPHVLEHVGANGELMVSGPALASGYLGAPDLTAAAFPTADHGSGPQRWFRTGDLVVGDGKGLLYSRGRADEQVKVRGVRVHPAEVEMQLNSHPAVSGAVVVGERLLGGTALTAYVVARGVTAADLRRHLGGRLPSQFVPSRFRFVNELVYTASGKVDRAATRRAVVDSDKGART
;
A
#
# COMPACT_ATOMS: atom_id res chain seq x y z
N MET A 1 -17.16 -25.32 -22.55
CA MET A 1 -17.54 -24.04 -23.15
C MET A 1 -17.55 -23.02 -22.05
N ALA A 2 -16.45 -22.34 -21.85
CA ALA A 2 -16.28 -21.32 -20.80
C ALA A 2 -17.05 -20.07 -21.19
N ALA A 3 -18.00 -19.66 -20.37
CA ALA A 3 -18.67 -18.38 -20.52
C ALA A 3 -17.67 -17.27 -20.15
N ALA A 4 -17.18 -16.59 -21.18
CA ALA A 4 -16.47 -15.34 -21.02
C ALA A 4 -17.45 -14.33 -20.37
N HIS A 5 -17.15 -13.90 -19.15
CA HIS A 5 -17.81 -12.74 -18.56
C HIS A 5 -17.38 -11.51 -19.35
N THR A 6 -18.19 -11.16 -20.33
CA THR A 6 -18.13 -9.89 -21.03
C THR A 6 -18.61 -8.82 -20.05
N LEU A 7 -17.70 -7.95 -19.63
CA LEU A 7 -18.05 -6.71 -18.94
C LEU A 7 -18.98 -5.88 -19.85
N PRO A 8 -20.04 -5.26 -19.33
CA PRO A 8 -20.86 -4.37 -20.10
C PRO A 8 -20.04 -3.20 -20.63
N SER A 9 -20.11 -2.97 -21.94
CA SER A 9 -19.51 -1.83 -22.62
C SER A 9 -20.33 -0.58 -22.35
N ASP A 10 -20.05 0.11 -21.25
CA ASP A 10 -20.51 1.48 -21.06
C ASP A 10 -19.52 2.42 -21.74
N THR A 11 -19.64 2.51 -23.06
CA THR A 11 -19.09 3.61 -23.87
C THR A 11 -20.06 4.80 -23.79
N GLU A 12 -20.08 5.49 -22.66
CA GLU A 12 -20.56 6.87 -22.60
C GLU A 12 -19.42 7.78 -22.18
N THR A 13 -19.07 8.64 -23.13
CA THR A 13 -18.27 9.89 -23.07
C THR A 13 -17.64 10.21 -21.69
N ALA A 14 -16.48 9.58 -21.44
CA ALA A 14 -15.77 9.64 -20.17
C ALA A 14 -14.68 10.74 -20.15
N ASP A 15 -14.88 11.87 -20.81
CA ASP A 15 -13.81 12.85 -21.02
C ASP A 15 -13.50 13.74 -19.80
N ASN A 16 -14.23 13.61 -18.64
CA ASN A 16 -13.96 14.42 -17.45
C ASN A 16 -14.39 13.81 -16.09
N ALA A 17 -14.80 12.57 -16.00
CA ALA A 17 -15.24 11.98 -14.75
C ALA A 17 -14.04 11.42 -13.98
N ASP A 18 -13.73 11.98 -12.81
CA ASP A 18 -12.72 11.45 -11.88
C ASP A 18 -13.36 10.78 -10.66
N VAL A 19 -12.53 10.20 -9.80
CA VAL A 19 -12.97 9.50 -8.58
C VAL A 19 -13.86 10.36 -7.67
N VAL A 20 -13.68 11.69 -7.64
CA VAL A 20 -14.51 12.60 -6.84
C VAL A 20 -15.90 12.77 -7.47
N SER A 21 -15.95 12.88 -8.79
CA SER A 21 -17.23 12.93 -9.52
C SER A 21 -18.03 11.64 -9.34
N ASP A 22 -17.34 10.47 -9.37
CA ASP A 22 -17.94 9.17 -9.11
C ASP A 22 -18.48 9.08 -7.67
N PHE A 23 -17.70 9.55 -6.68
CA PHE A 23 -18.15 9.62 -5.29
C PHE A 23 -19.38 10.52 -5.12
N LEU A 24 -19.38 11.72 -5.70
CA LEU A 24 -20.52 12.64 -5.59
C LEU A 24 -21.77 12.09 -6.29
N ALA A 25 -21.61 11.32 -7.36
CA ALA A 25 -22.71 10.61 -8.01
C ALA A 25 -23.26 9.50 -7.09
N ALA A 26 -22.40 8.73 -6.44
CA ALA A 26 -22.81 7.73 -5.45
C ALA A 26 -23.50 8.39 -4.24
N ALA A 27 -22.99 9.51 -3.74
CA ALA A 27 -23.59 10.25 -2.64
C ALA A 27 -25.00 10.77 -2.95
N ARG A 28 -25.25 11.22 -4.19
CA ARG A 28 -26.61 11.59 -4.63
C ARG A 28 -27.53 10.37 -4.72
N ARG A 29 -27.04 9.26 -5.25
CA ARG A 29 -27.82 8.05 -5.48
C ARG A 29 -28.17 7.32 -4.18
N TRP A 30 -27.23 7.32 -3.22
CA TRP A 30 -27.28 6.52 -1.99
C TRP A 30 -27.28 7.39 -0.73
N SER A 31 -27.89 8.59 -0.79
CA SER A 31 -27.79 9.66 0.20
C SER A 31 -28.01 9.23 1.64
N ASP A 32 -28.95 8.32 1.88
CA ASP A 32 -29.36 7.91 3.22
C ASP A 32 -28.65 6.62 3.72
N ARG A 33 -27.80 6.00 2.86
CA ARG A 33 -27.01 4.83 3.25
C ARG A 33 -25.76 5.27 4.01
N PRO A 34 -25.19 4.40 4.87
CA PRO A 34 -23.89 4.64 5.47
C PRO A 34 -22.79 4.77 4.40
N ALA A 35 -22.02 5.85 4.42
CA ALA A 35 -20.80 6.01 3.64
C ALA A 35 -19.58 5.56 4.45
N VAL A 36 -19.53 5.97 5.72
CA VAL A 36 -18.46 5.59 6.64
C VAL A 36 -19.06 5.19 7.98
N MET A 37 -18.40 4.26 8.64
CA MET A 37 -18.72 3.84 10.01
C MET A 37 -17.47 4.03 10.86
N HIS A 38 -17.64 4.57 12.07
CA HIS A 38 -16.54 4.73 13.03
C HIS A 38 -16.96 4.19 14.39
N ASN A 39 -16.32 3.12 14.85
CA ASN A 39 -16.61 2.47 16.12
C ASN A 39 -18.13 2.20 16.32
N GLY A 40 -18.80 1.77 15.25
CA GLY A 40 -20.25 1.48 15.24
C GLY A 40 -21.15 2.66 14.92
N CYS A 41 -20.65 3.89 14.90
CA CYS A 41 -21.43 5.07 14.52
C CYS A 41 -21.36 5.27 13.00
N ALA A 42 -22.51 5.35 12.34
CA ALA A 42 -22.63 5.56 10.91
C ALA A 42 -22.79 7.03 10.55
N THR A 43 -22.10 7.46 9.49
CA THR A 43 -22.32 8.74 8.81
C THR A 43 -22.89 8.44 7.42
N THR A 44 -23.99 9.06 7.07
CA THR A 44 -24.63 8.85 5.76
C THR A 44 -23.81 9.43 4.61
N TYR A 45 -24.08 8.96 3.39
CA TYR A 45 -23.46 9.54 2.19
C TYR A 45 -23.75 11.03 2.04
N ARG A 46 -24.94 11.49 2.43
CA ARG A 46 -25.33 12.92 2.44
C ARG A 46 -24.41 13.69 3.38
N ASP A 47 -24.35 13.28 4.64
CA ASP A 47 -23.59 13.99 5.67
C ASP A 47 -22.08 13.92 5.37
N PHE A 48 -21.61 12.77 4.87
CA PHE A 48 -20.20 12.61 4.49
C PHE A 48 -19.82 13.48 3.28
N ALA A 49 -20.71 13.60 2.28
CA ALA A 49 -20.50 14.51 1.16
C ALA A 49 -20.43 15.99 1.60
N GLU A 50 -21.24 16.39 2.57
CA GLU A 50 -21.15 17.73 3.18
C GLU A 50 -19.79 17.96 3.85
N GLN A 51 -19.25 16.96 4.56
CA GLN A 51 -17.90 17.04 5.14
C GLN A 51 -16.83 17.19 4.06
N VAL A 52 -16.93 16.43 2.97
CA VAL A 52 -16.02 16.53 1.81
C VAL A 52 -16.06 17.92 1.19
N LEU A 53 -17.25 18.46 0.92
CA LEU A 53 -17.43 19.79 0.32
C LEU A 53 -16.96 20.92 1.26
N ASN A 54 -17.16 20.76 2.57
CA ASN A 54 -16.64 21.70 3.55
C ASN A 54 -15.10 21.72 3.58
N THR A 55 -14.48 20.54 3.54
CA THR A 55 -13.02 20.42 3.42
C THR A 55 -12.53 21.09 2.13
N ALA A 56 -13.20 20.87 1.00
CA ALA A 56 -12.85 21.51 -0.27
C ALA A 56 -12.94 23.03 -0.18
N SER A 57 -14.00 23.58 0.40
CA SER A 57 -14.18 25.02 0.59
C SER A 57 -13.05 25.65 1.42
N ARG A 58 -12.63 24.98 2.49
CA ARG A 58 -11.50 25.40 3.33
C ARG A 58 -10.18 25.33 2.56
N CYS A 59 -10.01 24.32 1.72
CA CYS A 59 -8.83 24.20 0.88
C CYS A 59 -8.74 25.33 -0.13
N VAL A 60 -9.84 25.66 -0.82
CA VAL A 60 -9.91 26.78 -1.79
C VAL A 60 -9.71 28.13 -1.10
N ALA A 61 -10.23 28.31 0.13
CA ALA A 61 -10.03 29.52 0.92
C ALA A 61 -8.57 29.71 1.42
N GLY A 62 -7.70 28.71 1.24
CA GLY A 62 -6.32 28.75 1.71
C GLY A 62 -6.13 28.36 3.18
N ASP A 63 -7.20 27.95 3.87
CA ASP A 63 -7.13 27.57 5.28
C ASP A 63 -6.36 26.26 5.49
N LEU A 64 -6.34 25.40 4.48
CA LEU A 64 -5.70 24.08 4.51
C LEU A 64 -4.44 23.99 3.67
N ALA A 65 -4.35 24.78 2.59
CA ALA A 65 -3.17 24.78 1.75
C ALA A 65 -2.02 25.51 2.42
N ASP A 66 -0.83 24.99 2.26
CA ASP A 66 0.37 25.77 2.45
C ASP A 66 0.44 26.72 1.25
N ALA A 67 -0.12 27.93 1.41
CA ALA A 67 -0.31 28.91 0.34
C ALA A 67 1.00 29.35 -0.36
N LYS A 68 2.13 28.75 0.00
CA LYS A 68 3.47 29.03 -0.52
C LYS A 68 4.24 27.79 -0.96
N GLY A 69 3.69 26.59 -0.84
CA GLY A 69 4.32 25.39 -1.40
C GLY A 69 4.29 25.42 -2.92
N PRO A 70 5.38 25.01 -3.60
CA PRO A 70 5.38 24.94 -5.06
C PRO A 70 4.43 23.82 -5.47
N SER A 71 3.21 24.06 -5.86
CA SER A 71 2.35 23.08 -6.53
C SER A 71 1.04 22.60 -5.90
N GLY A 72 0.44 23.34 -4.97
CA GLY A 72 -0.88 22.93 -4.46
C GLY A 72 -0.86 21.63 -3.62
N LEU A 73 0.29 21.25 -3.04
CA LEU A 73 0.43 20.13 -2.14
C LEU A 73 -0.21 20.45 -0.78
N VAL A 74 -1.05 19.54 -0.29
CA VAL A 74 -1.67 19.66 1.03
C VAL A 74 -1.22 18.49 1.90
N GLY A 75 -0.35 18.76 2.86
CA GLY A 75 0.13 17.77 3.81
C GLY A 75 -0.93 17.46 4.87
N VAL A 76 -1.34 16.21 4.95
CA VAL A 76 -2.34 15.74 5.91
C VAL A 76 -1.73 14.73 6.87
N ARG A 77 -1.82 15.03 8.15
CA ARG A 77 -1.53 14.07 9.21
C ARG A 77 -2.71 13.11 9.31
N ALA A 78 -2.57 11.95 8.68
CA ALA A 78 -3.62 10.97 8.47
C ALA A 78 -3.71 10.01 9.66
N SER A 79 -4.91 9.64 10.07
CA SER A 79 -5.20 8.67 11.13
C SER A 79 -6.34 7.76 10.71
N HIS A 80 -6.48 6.58 11.35
CA HIS A 80 -7.58 5.64 11.10
C HIS A 80 -8.93 6.23 11.58
N HIS A 81 -9.37 7.29 10.90
CA HIS A 81 -10.57 8.04 11.21
C HIS A 81 -11.26 8.49 9.91
N PRO A 82 -12.61 8.49 9.83
CA PRO A 82 -13.36 8.91 8.63
C PRO A 82 -12.99 10.30 8.09
N ALA A 83 -12.60 11.21 8.98
CA ALA A 83 -12.19 12.54 8.58
C ALA A 83 -10.97 12.54 7.61
N THR A 84 -10.09 11.51 7.68
CA THR A 84 -9.00 11.35 6.72
C THR A 84 -9.52 11.13 5.31
N ALA A 85 -10.56 10.29 5.14
CA ALA A 85 -11.19 10.07 3.84
C ALA A 85 -11.93 11.32 3.34
N ALA A 86 -12.56 12.10 4.25
CA ALA A 86 -13.18 13.37 3.89
C ALA A 86 -12.13 14.40 3.43
N HIS A 87 -10.97 14.46 4.09
CA HIS A 87 -9.86 15.34 3.66
C HIS A 87 -9.28 14.91 2.30
N LEU A 88 -9.06 13.60 2.09
CA LEU A 88 -8.64 13.07 0.79
C LEU A 88 -9.56 13.56 -0.34
N LEU A 89 -10.86 13.26 -0.26
CA LEU A 89 -11.83 13.62 -1.29
C LEU A 89 -12.02 15.14 -1.42
N GLY A 90 -12.03 15.88 -0.30
CA GLY A 90 -12.18 17.33 -0.29
C GLY A 90 -10.99 18.07 -0.91
N ILE A 91 -9.77 17.62 -0.63
CA ILE A 91 -8.54 18.15 -1.25
C ILE A 91 -8.55 17.88 -2.75
N LEU A 92 -8.90 16.64 -3.15
CA LEU A 92 -9.08 16.30 -4.55
C LEU A 92 -10.19 17.15 -5.20
N HIS A 93 -11.31 17.37 -4.53
CA HIS A 93 -12.39 18.22 -5.07
C HIS A 93 -11.93 19.67 -5.29
N ALA A 94 -11.08 20.19 -4.43
CA ALA A 94 -10.48 21.51 -4.54
C ALA A 94 -9.37 21.62 -5.63
N ASN A 95 -9.13 20.54 -6.40
CA ASN A 95 -8.03 20.44 -7.36
C ASN A 95 -6.64 20.65 -6.75
N ALA A 96 -6.48 20.29 -5.48
CA ALA A 96 -5.19 20.21 -4.80
C ALA A 96 -4.66 18.75 -4.74
N THR A 97 -3.39 18.61 -4.39
CA THR A 97 -2.70 17.31 -4.30
C THR A 97 -2.66 16.84 -2.86
N TYR A 98 -3.20 15.66 -2.59
CA TYR A 98 -3.22 15.05 -1.27
C TYR A 98 -1.87 14.41 -0.93
N CYS A 99 -1.29 14.79 0.21
CA CYS A 99 -0.02 14.26 0.70
C CYS A 99 -0.20 13.71 2.12
N PRO A 100 -0.59 12.44 2.29
CA PRO A 100 -0.78 11.86 3.61
C PRO A 100 0.56 11.58 4.29
N VAL A 101 0.61 11.88 5.58
CA VAL A 101 1.68 11.47 6.49
C VAL A 101 1.03 10.76 7.67
N ASP A 102 1.19 9.45 7.72
CA ASP A 102 0.55 8.62 8.74
C ASP A 102 0.99 9.02 10.15
N ASP A 103 0.02 9.17 11.02
CA ASP A 103 0.22 9.65 12.40
C ASP A 103 0.97 8.64 13.29
N ILE A 104 0.90 7.36 12.95
CA ILE A 104 1.64 6.30 13.65
C ILE A 104 3.15 6.31 13.35
N LEU A 105 3.57 7.02 12.28
CA LEU A 105 4.99 7.12 11.95
C LEU A 105 5.76 7.87 13.04
N PRO A 106 7.02 7.46 13.31
CA PRO A 106 7.88 8.19 14.24
C PRO A 106 8.01 9.66 13.85
N PRO A 107 8.14 10.59 14.83
CA PRO A 107 8.26 12.02 14.56
C PRO A 107 9.36 12.37 13.55
N GLY A 108 10.53 11.72 13.67
CA GLY A 108 11.65 11.91 12.74
C GLY A 108 11.31 11.51 11.29
N ARG A 109 10.50 10.44 11.12
CA ARG A 109 10.06 10.01 9.79
C ARG A 109 9.04 10.99 9.21
N ARG A 110 8.08 11.46 10.00
CA ARG A 110 7.11 12.48 9.57
C ARG A 110 7.81 13.78 9.14
N ALA A 111 8.81 14.23 9.91
CA ALA A 111 9.60 15.41 9.58
C ALA A 111 10.37 15.21 8.26
N ALA A 112 11.02 14.06 8.05
CA ALA A 112 11.74 13.77 6.81
C ALA A 112 10.81 13.73 5.58
N ILE A 113 9.60 13.19 5.71
CA ILE A 113 8.60 13.20 4.63
C ILE A 113 8.15 14.64 4.35
N ALA A 114 7.83 15.43 5.37
CA ALA A 114 7.43 16.82 5.21
C ALA A 114 8.53 17.67 4.54
N GLU A 115 9.80 17.46 4.93
CA GLU A 115 10.96 18.12 4.34
C GLU A 115 11.12 17.80 2.86
N VAL A 116 11.09 16.50 2.50
CA VAL A 116 11.22 16.06 1.09
C VAL A 116 10.10 16.61 0.21
N LEU A 117 8.88 16.73 0.76
CA LEU A 117 7.72 17.29 0.05
C LEU A 117 7.69 18.82 0.09
N GLY A 118 8.61 19.49 0.81
CA GLY A 118 8.60 20.93 0.99
C GLY A 118 7.38 21.47 1.75
N LEU A 119 6.79 20.65 2.62
CA LEU A 119 5.62 20.99 3.42
C LEU A 119 6.04 21.74 4.69
N SER A 120 5.59 22.98 4.86
CA SER A 120 5.86 23.74 6.09
C SER A 120 4.90 23.40 7.22
N ARG A 121 3.76 22.75 6.90
CA ARG A 121 2.71 22.39 7.85
C ARG A 121 2.02 21.08 7.44
N LEU A 122 1.68 20.25 8.44
CA LEU A 122 0.75 19.14 8.28
C LEU A 122 -0.55 19.50 8.99
N ILE A 123 -1.66 19.45 8.25
CA ILE A 123 -2.99 19.60 8.86
C ILE A 123 -3.42 18.28 9.51
N VAL A 124 -4.04 18.36 10.67
CA VAL A 124 -4.63 17.18 11.33
C VAL A 124 -6.00 16.95 10.72
N ALA A 125 -6.27 15.74 10.24
CA ALA A 125 -7.60 15.34 9.84
C ALA A 125 -8.45 15.20 11.11
N THR A 126 -9.22 16.23 11.40
CA THR A 126 -10.23 16.22 12.47
C THR A 126 -11.62 16.24 11.85
N ASP A 127 -12.62 15.83 12.61
CA ASP A 127 -13.99 16.04 12.19
C ASP A 127 -14.18 17.51 11.82
N PRO A 128 -14.73 17.80 10.66
CA PRO A 128 -15.00 19.18 10.30
C PRO A 128 -15.95 19.75 11.35
N GLU A 129 -15.58 20.90 11.95
CA GLU A 129 -16.54 21.63 12.75
C GLU A 129 -17.82 21.81 11.93
N PRO A 130 -19.01 21.68 12.57
CA PRO A 130 -20.27 21.90 11.86
C PRO A 130 -20.16 23.26 11.18
N ALA A 131 -20.22 23.27 9.87
CA ALA A 131 -20.08 24.47 9.07
C ALA A 131 -21.17 25.45 9.51
N GLY A 132 -20.75 26.60 10.02
CA GLY A 132 -21.55 27.77 9.76
C GLY A 132 -21.66 27.86 8.25
N VAL A 133 -22.88 27.66 7.72
CA VAL A 133 -23.19 27.63 6.29
C VAL A 133 -22.46 28.82 5.63
N ARG A 134 -21.38 28.55 4.90
CA ARG A 134 -20.84 29.54 3.99
C ARG A 134 -21.78 29.50 2.78
N ASP A 135 -22.52 30.58 2.58
CA ASP A 135 -23.58 30.70 1.56
C ASP A 135 -23.12 30.48 0.10
N ALA A 136 -21.81 30.23 -0.14
CA ALA A 136 -21.28 29.85 -1.44
C ALA A 136 -19.98 29.04 -1.29
N VAL A 137 -19.92 27.84 -1.85
CA VAL A 137 -18.67 27.14 -2.13
C VAL A 137 -17.90 27.99 -3.15
N PRO A 138 -16.65 28.44 -2.88
CA PRO A 138 -15.88 29.18 -3.86
C PRO A 138 -15.76 28.37 -5.15
N PRO A 139 -15.72 29.01 -6.34
CA PRO A 139 -15.55 28.30 -7.59
C PRO A 139 -14.24 27.51 -7.54
N VAL A 140 -14.34 26.20 -7.80
CA VAL A 140 -13.16 25.31 -7.85
C VAL A 140 -12.28 25.76 -9.02
N PRO A 141 -10.97 25.93 -8.82
CA PRO A 141 -10.06 26.28 -9.90
C PRO A 141 -10.16 25.29 -11.07
N PRO A 142 -9.97 25.71 -12.32
CA PRO A 142 -9.97 24.78 -13.44
C PRO A 142 -8.83 23.77 -13.27
N ARG A 143 -9.09 22.51 -13.62
CA ARG A 143 -8.09 21.43 -13.60
C ARG A 143 -6.98 21.73 -14.62
N ARG A 144 -5.75 21.40 -14.24
CA ARG A 144 -4.61 21.39 -15.15
C ARG A 144 -4.28 19.96 -15.51
N ALA A 145 -4.02 19.71 -16.80
CA ALA A 145 -3.58 18.39 -17.26
C ALA A 145 -2.28 18.00 -16.54
N GLY A 146 -2.21 16.75 -16.05
CA GLY A 146 -1.03 16.22 -15.38
C GLY A 146 -0.89 16.58 -13.89
N GLU A 147 -1.85 17.26 -13.27
CA GLU A 147 -1.83 17.49 -11.82
C GLU A 147 -1.93 16.17 -11.05
N ALA A 148 -1.08 16.03 -10.02
CA ALA A 148 -1.11 14.86 -9.15
C ALA A 148 -2.39 14.87 -8.30
N ALA A 149 -3.00 13.69 -8.18
CA ALA A 149 -4.04 13.44 -7.19
C ALA A 149 -3.44 13.34 -5.79
N TYR A 150 -2.38 12.55 -5.69
CA TYR A 150 -1.68 12.37 -4.43
C TYR A 150 -0.18 12.19 -4.64
N VAL A 151 0.56 12.40 -3.56
CA VAL A 151 1.99 12.06 -3.47
C VAL A 151 2.20 11.20 -2.23
N LEU A 152 2.74 9.99 -2.43
CA LEU A 152 3.14 9.08 -1.36
C LEU A 152 4.64 8.85 -1.38
N CYS A 153 5.24 8.74 -0.19
CA CYS A 153 6.68 8.53 -0.05
C CYS A 153 7.00 7.04 0.16
N THR A 154 7.74 6.46 -0.78
CA THR A 154 8.29 5.11 -0.68
C THR A 154 9.71 5.12 -0.12
N SER A 155 10.24 3.94 0.28
CA SER A 155 11.62 3.80 0.73
C SER A 155 12.61 4.00 -0.42
N GLY A 156 13.70 4.71 -0.16
CA GLY A 156 14.71 5.04 -1.16
C GLY A 156 16.03 4.29 -0.99
N SER A 157 16.70 4.00 -2.12
CA SER A 157 18.06 3.40 -2.12
C SER A 157 19.13 4.31 -1.50
N THR A 158 18.88 5.60 -1.48
CA THR A 158 19.74 6.62 -0.87
C THR A 158 19.42 6.87 0.59
N GLY A 159 18.44 6.16 1.16
CA GLY A 159 17.98 6.36 2.53
C GLY A 159 17.01 7.53 2.72
N THR A 160 16.75 8.31 1.67
CA THR A 160 15.79 9.40 1.68
C THR A 160 14.46 8.91 1.10
N PRO A 161 13.30 9.28 1.67
CA PRO A 161 12.00 8.96 1.09
C PRO A 161 11.87 9.44 -0.35
N LYS A 162 11.31 8.58 -1.23
CA LYS A 162 11.05 8.92 -2.63
C LYS A 162 9.58 9.30 -2.80
N PRO A 163 9.26 10.56 -3.12
CA PRO A 163 7.88 10.98 -3.34
C PRO A 163 7.39 10.55 -4.72
N VAL A 164 6.44 9.63 -4.76
CA VAL A 164 5.77 9.14 -5.97
C VAL A 164 4.53 9.96 -6.22
N ALA A 165 4.46 10.63 -7.37
CA ALA A 165 3.32 11.43 -7.78
C ALA A 165 2.40 10.62 -8.71
N VAL A 166 1.12 10.52 -8.35
CA VAL A 166 0.09 9.81 -9.13
C VAL A 166 -0.92 10.81 -9.65
N SER A 167 -1.21 10.74 -10.95
CA SER A 167 -2.19 11.64 -11.58
C SER A 167 -3.64 11.25 -11.23
N ARG A 168 -4.57 12.16 -11.47
CA ARG A 168 -6.01 11.91 -11.26
C ARG A 168 -6.55 10.86 -12.21
N GLU A 169 -6.05 10.86 -13.44
CA GLU A 169 -6.41 9.88 -14.46
C GLU A 169 -5.95 8.48 -14.03
N ALA A 170 -4.69 8.34 -13.60
CA ALA A 170 -4.15 7.08 -13.12
C ALA A 170 -4.94 6.54 -11.91
N LEU A 171 -5.24 7.41 -10.93
CA LEU A 171 -6.05 7.07 -9.77
C LEU A 171 -7.45 6.61 -10.19
N SER A 172 -8.12 7.33 -11.10
CA SER A 172 -9.49 7.01 -11.52
C SER A 172 -9.56 5.69 -12.27
N VAL A 173 -8.59 5.41 -13.15
CA VAL A 173 -8.48 4.13 -13.86
C VAL A 173 -8.32 2.99 -12.87
N ALA A 174 -7.35 3.10 -11.95
CA ALA A 174 -7.09 2.06 -10.97
C ALA A 174 -8.30 1.80 -10.05
N VAL A 175 -8.90 2.85 -9.47
CA VAL A 175 -10.05 2.72 -8.56
C VAL A 175 -11.25 2.06 -9.24
N ARG A 176 -11.55 2.40 -10.49
CA ARG A 176 -12.65 1.77 -11.26
C ARG A 176 -12.35 0.30 -11.56
N ALA A 177 -11.09 -0.02 -11.88
CA ALA A 177 -10.67 -1.41 -12.09
C ALA A 177 -10.81 -2.24 -10.81
N LEU A 178 -10.41 -1.68 -9.65
CA LEU A 178 -10.53 -2.35 -8.35
C LEU A 178 -11.99 -2.53 -7.91
N ARG A 179 -12.88 -1.55 -8.17
CA ARG A 179 -14.33 -1.74 -7.96
C ARG A 179 -14.85 -2.99 -8.66
N GLY A 180 -14.42 -3.19 -9.91
CA GLY A 180 -14.80 -4.37 -10.70
C GLY A 180 -14.15 -5.65 -10.19
N LEU A 181 -12.86 -5.61 -9.86
CA LEU A 181 -12.10 -6.75 -9.34
C LEU A 181 -12.68 -7.28 -8.03
N PHE A 182 -13.04 -6.40 -7.11
CA PHE A 182 -13.60 -6.75 -5.80
C PHE A 182 -15.10 -7.04 -5.86
N ALA A 183 -15.73 -6.88 -7.04
CA ALA A 183 -17.16 -7.03 -7.25
C ALA A 183 -17.99 -6.31 -6.18
N LEU A 184 -17.61 -5.06 -5.87
CA LEU A 184 -18.26 -4.29 -4.81
C LEU A 184 -19.68 -3.90 -5.18
N THR A 185 -20.54 -3.98 -4.18
CA THR A 185 -21.94 -3.58 -4.23
C THR A 185 -22.25 -2.56 -3.14
N PRO A 186 -23.38 -1.83 -3.22
CA PRO A 186 -23.78 -0.91 -2.15
C PRO A 186 -24.06 -1.59 -0.80
N ASP A 187 -24.18 -2.91 -0.76
CA ASP A 187 -24.44 -3.66 0.49
C ASP A 187 -23.14 -4.06 1.21
N ASP A 188 -21.99 -3.79 0.60
CA ASP A 188 -20.69 -4.11 1.19
C ASP A 188 -20.26 -3.16 2.29
N ARG A 189 -19.48 -3.70 3.21
CA ARG A 189 -18.78 -2.98 4.28
C ARG A 189 -17.32 -3.34 4.21
N VAL A 190 -16.50 -2.40 3.74
CA VAL A 190 -15.06 -2.60 3.54
C VAL A 190 -14.32 -2.09 4.76
N LEU A 191 -13.51 -2.94 5.38
CA LEU A 191 -12.67 -2.53 6.51
C LEU A 191 -11.54 -1.63 6.01
N GLN A 192 -11.36 -0.46 6.64
CA GLN A 192 -10.15 0.33 6.49
C GLN A 192 -9.13 -0.18 7.52
N PHE A 193 -8.12 -0.88 7.04
CA PHE A 193 -7.10 -1.56 7.84
C PHE A 193 -5.69 -1.05 7.58
N SER A 194 -5.37 -0.79 6.32
CA SER A 194 -4.01 -0.41 5.92
C SER A 194 -3.61 0.97 6.43
N SER A 195 -2.30 1.14 6.69
CA SER A 195 -1.75 2.46 7.03
C SER A 195 -2.12 3.50 5.98
N LEU A 196 -2.52 4.67 6.44
CA LEU A 196 -2.94 5.79 5.60
C LEU A 196 -1.78 6.53 4.90
N GLY A 197 -0.56 6.09 5.16
CA GLY A 197 0.66 6.48 4.43
C GLY A 197 1.01 5.58 3.25
N TRP A 198 0.17 4.57 2.94
CA TRP A 198 0.33 3.63 1.83
C TRP A 198 -0.87 3.69 0.89
N ASP A 199 -0.65 3.41 -0.38
CA ASP A 199 -1.72 3.43 -1.39
C ASP A 199 -2.77 2.31 -1.20
N THR A 200 -2.46 1.24 -0.49
CA THR A 200 -3.44 0.20 -0.12
C THR A 200 -4.66 0.78 0.62
N CYS A 201 -4.51 1.83 1.43
CA CYS A 201 -5.68 2.47 2.06
C CYS A 201 -6.66 3.06 1.03
N LEU A 202 -6.16 3.45 -0.15
CA LEU A 202 -6.99 3.97 -1.24
C LEU A 202 -7.77 2.84 -1.93
N GLU A 203 -7.24 1.60 -1.92
CA GLU A 203 -7.92 0.39 -2.41
C GLU A 203 -9.12 0.03 -1.55
N GLU A 204 -9.04 0.29 -0.25
CA GLU A 204 -10.13 0.07 0.71
C GLU A 204 -11.19 1.18 0.63
N ILE A 205 -10.76 2.44 0.54
CA ILE A 205 -11.63 3.61 0.70
C ILE A 205 -12.36 3.97 -0.61
N LEU A 206 -11.60 4.17 -1.69
CA LEU A 206 -12.15 4.80 -2.88
C LEU A 206 -13.09 3.88 -3.69
N PRO A 207 -12.76 2.61 -3.96
CA PRO A 207 -13.68 1.70 -4.66
C PRO A 207 -15.00 1.51 -3.89
N ALA A 208 -14.95 1.46 -2.55
CA ALA A 208 -16.15 1.38 -1.71
C ALA A 208 -17.03 2.62 -1.87
N LEU A 209 -16.46 3.80 -1.68
CA LEU A 209 -17.22 5.06 -1.70
C LEU A 209 -17.81 5.39 -3.06
N ILE A 210 -17.16 5.05 -4.18
CA ILE A 210 -17.72 5.28 -5.53
C ILE A 210 -18.80 4.25 -5.88
N THR A 211 -18.92 3.15 -5.13
CA THR A 211 -19.92 2.10 -5.35
C THR A 211 -21.22 2.35 -4.58
N GLY A 212 -21.16 3.07 -3.47
CA GLY A 212 -22.27 3.20 -2.51
C GLY A 212 -22.13 2.25 -1.32
N ALA A 213 -21.00 1.56 -1.18
CA ALA A 213 -20.64 0.71 -0.05
C ALA A 213 -20.16 1.54 1.15
N ALA A 214 -20.13 0.96 2.34
CA ALA A 214 -19.62 1.63 3.53
C ALA A 214 -18.16 1.30 3.79
N VAL A 215 -17.37 2.29 4.22
CA VAL A 215 -16.02 2.07 4.76
C VAL A 215 -16.09 2.03 6.28
N VAL A 216 -15.54 0.98 6.88
CA VAL A 216 -15.54 0.76 8.33
C VAL A 216 -14.20 1.12 8.92
N PHE A 217 -14.19 2.09 9.82
CA PHE A 217 -13.08 2.46 10.68
C PHE A 217 -13.39 1.97 12.10
N ASP A 218 -12.55 1.14 12.68
CA ASP A 218 -12.76 0.64 14.04
C ASP A 218 -11.41 0.43 14.75
N ASP A 219 -11.23 1.04 15.91
CA ASP A 219 -9.98 1.01 16.67
C ASP A 219 -9.57 -0.42 17.07
N ARG A 220 -10.54 -1.34 17.19
CA ARG A 220 -10.32 -2.75 17.52
C ARG A 220 -9.60 -3.51 16.40
N ALA A 221 -9.62 -3.01 15.15
CA ALA A 221 -8.89 -3.60 14.05
C ALA A 221 -7.37 -3.67 14.32
N HIS A 222 -6.84 -2.71 15.09
CA HIS A 222 -5.43 -2.58 15.43
C HIS A 222 -5.10 -2.96 16.89
N SER A 223 -6.01 -3.67 17.58
CA SER A 223 -5.85 -4.07 18.98
C SER A 223 -4.71 -5.05 19.26
N GLY A 224 -4.12 -5.68 18.22
CA GLY A 224 -3.13 -6.75 18.36
C GLY A 224 -3.70 -8.09 18.82
N SER A 225 -5.04 -8.26 18.87
CA SER A 225 -5.75 -9.46 19.28
C SER A 225 -6.65 -9.97 18.16
N PHE A 226 -6.37 -11.15 17.60
CA PHE A 226 -7.21 -11.76 16.56
C PHE A 226 -8.63 -12.05 17.05
N ALA A 227 -8.80 -12.47 18.31
CA ALA A 227 -10.14 -12.67 18.88
C ALA A 227 -10.95 -11.36 18.92
N THR A 228 -10.31 -10.23 19.21
CA THR A 228 -10.94 -8.90 19.16
C THR A 228 -11.22 -8.47 17.72
N PHE A 229 -10.30 -8.74 16.81
CA PHE A 229 -10.44 -8.47 15.37
C PHE A 229 -11.64 -9.22 14.79
N LEU A 230 -11.77 -10.53 15.03
CA LEU A 230 -12.90 -11.32 14.54
C LEU A 230 -14.25 -10.86 15.11
N ARG A 231 -14.30 -10.54 16.41
CA ARG A 231 -15.53 -9.97 17.00
C ARG A 231 -15.88 -8.62 16.38
N MET A 232 -14.90 -7.77 16.11
CA MET A 232 -15.13 -6.49 15.45
C MET A 232 -15.69 -6.69 14.03
N LEU A 233 -15.14 -7.64 13.25
CA LEU A 233 -15.68 -7.96 11.92
C LEU A 233 -17.15 -8.39 12.00
N ALA A 234 -17.51 -9.24 12.99
CA ALA A 234 -18.89 -9.67 13.20
C ALA A 234 -19.81 -8.53 13.62
N ASP A 235 -19.41 -7.75 14.64
CA ASP A 235 -20.20 -6.64 15.19
C ASP A 235 -20.48 -5.56 14.14
N GLN A 236 -19.52 -5.28 13.26
CA GLN A 236 -19.64 -4.29 12.19
C GLN A 236 -20.21 -4.88 10.90
N ALA A 237 -20.45 -6.20 10.86
CA ALA A 237 -20.87 -6.95 9.68
C ALA A 237 -19.98 -6.62 8.46
N VAL A 238 -18.66 -6.67 8.64
CA VAL A 238 -17.68 -6.42 7.58
C VAL A 238 -17.79 -7.51 6.53
N THR A 239 -17.80 -7.13 5.25
CA THR A 239 -17.94 -8.07 4.13
C THR A 239 -16.65 -8.26 3.35
N VAL A 240 -15.78 -7.24 3.35
CA VAL A 240 -14.51 -7.21 2.60
C VAL A 240 -13.39 -6.75 3.52
N VAL A 241 -12.31 -7.51 3.55
CA VAL A 241 -11.08 -7.16 4.25
C VAL A 241 -9.90 -7.22 3.30
N ASP A 242 -9.05 -6.19 3.32
CA ASP A 242 -7.79 -6.13 2.58
C ASP A 242 -6.64 -6.14 3.60
N LEU A 243 -5.84 -7.19 3.58
CA LEU A 243 -4.88 -7.48 4.63
C LEU A 243 -3.48 -7.64 4.05
N PRO A 244 -2.45 -7.11 4.70
CA PRO A 244 -1.08 -7.51 4.39
C PRO A 244 -0.93 -9.03 4.47
N THR A 245 -0.29 -9.66 3.50
CA THR A 245 -0.11 -11.12 3.45
C THR A 245 0.46 -11.67 4.77
N ALA A 246 1.41 -10.95 5.39
CA ALA A 246 1.96 -11.36 6.68
C ALA A 246 0.92 -11.37 7.82
N PHE A 247 -0.01 -10.40 7.85
CA PHE A 247 -1.09 -10.40 8.84
C PHE A 247 -2.06 -11.56 8.60
N TRP A 248 -2.41 -11.82 7.34
CA TRP A 248 -3.23 -12.97 6.96
C TRP A 248 -2.57 -14.29 7.35
N HIS A 249 -1.25 -14.46 7.20
CA HIS A 249 -0.54 -15.66 7.65
C HIS A 249 -0.75 -15.94 9.15
N GLU A 250 -0.63 -14.90 9.98
CA GLU A 250 -0.84 -15.03 11.42
C GLU A 250 -2.32 -15.26 11.78
N LEU A 251 -3.24 -14.62 11.04
CA LEU A 251 -4.68 -14.85 11.19
C LEU A 251 -5.04 -16.31 10.87
N VAL A 252 -4.52 -16.88 9.78
CA VAL A 252 -4.74 -18.29 9.42
C VAL A 252 -4.23 -19.22 10.50
N LEU A 253 -3.03 -18.95 11.04
CA LEU A 253 -2.48 -19.73 12.14
C LEU A 253 -3.41 -19.68 13.36
N PHE A 254 -3.87 -18.49 13.74
CA PHE A 254 -4.80 -18.31 14.86
C PHE A 254 -6.12 -19.07 14.64
N LEU A 255 -6.71 -18.97 13.44
CA LEU A 255 -7.96 -19.67 13.10
C LEU A 255 -7.78 -21.19 13.21
N ASP A 256 -6.64 -21.71 12.74
CA ASP A 256 -6.34 -23.16 12.80
C ASP A 256 -6.06 -23.64 14.22
N GLU A 257 -5.24 -22.95 15.00
CA GLU A 257 -4.88 -23.34 16.38
C GLU A 257 -6.04 -23.21 17.35
N GLU A 258 -6.80 -22.11 17.30
CA GLU A 258 -7.91 -21.84 18.23
C GLU A 258 -9.25 -22.41 17.75
N LYS A 259 -9.28 -23.05 16.55
CA LYS A 259 -10.53 -23.50 15.89
C LYS A 259 -11.58 -22.40 15.80
N ALA A 260 -11.11 -21.18 15.59
CA ALA A 260 -11.96 -20.01 15.38
C ALA A 260 -12.42 -19.94 13.92
N THR A 261 -13.54 -19.27 13.67
CA THR A 261 -14.11 -19.10 12.32
C THR A 261 -14.14 -17.62 11.93
N LEU A 262 -14.08 -17.37 10.63
CA LEU A 262 -14.43 -16.04 10.13
C LEU A 262 -15.93 -15.78 10.33
N PRO A 263 -16.34 -14.53 10.58
CA PRO A 263 -17.77 -14.18 10.59
C PRO A 263 -18.42 -14.44 9.23
N ASP A 264 -19.66 -14.94 9.23
CA ASP A 264 -20.46 -15.23 8.03
C ASP A 264 -20.65 -14.03 7.10
N SER A 265 -20.48 -12.81 7.63
CA SER A 265 -20.55 -11.60 6.82
C SER A 265 -19.38 -11.45 5.84
N VAL A 266 -18.21 -12.03 6.13
CA VAL A 266 -17.00 -11.86 5.30
C VAL A 266 -17.12 -12.72 4.05
N ARG A 267 -17.19 -12.07 2.88
CA ARG A 267 -17.27 -12.72 1.57
C ARG A 267 -15.97 -12.67 0.77
N LEU A 268 -15.10 -11.68 1.07
CA LEU A 268 -13.87 -11.43 0.32
C LEU A 268 -12.72 -11.07 1.27
N VAL A 269 -11.65 -11.84 1.15
CA VAL A 269 -10.36 -11.55 1.79
C VAL A 269 -9.35 -11.27 0.68
N ILE A 270 -8.84 -10.05 0.65
CA ILE A 270 -7.79 -9.62 -0.27
C ILE A 270 -6.46 -9.69 0.49
N ILE A 271 -5.44 -10.21 -0.15
CA ILE A 271 -4.09 -10.25 0.39
C ILE A 271 -3.09 -9.74 -0.64
N GLY A 272 -2.05 -9.08 -0.17
CA GLY A 272 -1.04 -8.52 -1.06
C GLY A 272 0.22 -8.09 -0.32
N GLY A 273 1.20 -7.60 -1.09
CA GLY A 273 2.42 -7.01 -0.56
C GLY A 273 3.56 -7.99 -0.32
N GLU A 274 3.31 -9.28 -0.10
CA GLU A 274 4.34 -10.31 0.08
C GLU A 274 3.97 -11.63 -0.60
N ARG A 275 4.94 -12.55 -0.66
CA ARG A 275 4.70 -13.91 -1.16
C ARG A 275 3.83 -14.69 -0.18
N VAL A 276 2.83 -15.36 -0.68
CA VAL A 276 1.97 -16.26 0.09
C VAL A 276 2.78 -17.50 0.52
N ASP A 277 2.71 -17.83 1.81
CA ASP A 277 3.32 -19.05 2.35
C ASP A 277 2.47 -20.28 1.99
N PRO A 278 3.06 -21.32 1.35
CA PRO A 278 2.32 -22.51 0.94
C PRO A 278 1.65 -23.26 2.09
N THR A 279 2.27 -23.26 3.28
CA THR A 279 1.71 -23.91 4.47
C THR A 279 0.46 -23.21 4.94
N ARG A 280 0.49 -21.87 4.97
CA ARG A 280 -0.68 -21.05 5.34
C ARG A 280 -1.80 -21.17 4.33
N LEU A 281 -1.45 -21.23 3.04
CA LEU A 281 -2.44 -21.47 1.99
C LEU A 281 -3.08 -22.87 2.12
N GLY A 282 -2.28 -23.88 2.48
CA GLY A 282 -2.79 -25.22 2.78
C GLY A 282 -3.76 -25.21 3.97
N GLN A 283 -3.37 -24.59 5.08
CA GLN A 283 -4.21 -24.44 6.28
C GLN A 283 -5.52 -23.69 5.97
N TRP A 284 -5.45 -22.58 5.20
CA TRP A 284 -6.66 -21.85 4.79
C TRP A 284 -7.67 -22.74 4.06
N ARG A 285 -7.22 -23.65 3.21
CA ARG A 285 -8.07 -24.58 2.46
C ARG A 285 -8.76 -25.62 3.33
N GLU A 286 -8.22 -25.88 4.54
CA GLU A 286 -8.77 -26.81 5.52
C GLU A 286 -9.74 -26.13 6.50
N LEU A 287 -9.78 -24.78 6.52
CA LEU A 287 -10.73 -24.02 7.32
C LEU A 287 -12.12 -24.01 6.66
N ASP A 288 -13.14 -23.70 7.46
CA ASP A 288 -14.50 -23.47 6.98
C ASP A 288 -14.62 -22.07 6.33
N THR A 289 -14.04 -21.95 5.14
CA THR A 289 -13.97 -20.70 4.36
C THR A 289 -14.42 -20.89 2.91
N THR A 290 -15.20 -21.95 2.63
CA THR A 290 -15.58 -22.34 1.25
C THR A 290 -16.37 -21.26 0.51
N ASP A 291 -17.12 -20.42 1.23
CA ASP A 291 -17.91 -19.33 0.68
C ASP A 291 -17.13 -17.99 0.61
N VAL A 292 -15.89 -17.98 1.12
CA VAL A 292 -15.05 -16.80 1.16
C VAL A 292 -14.09 -16.81 -0.03
N VAL A 293 -14.11 -15.76 -0.82
CA VAL A 293 -13.11 -15.54 -1.89
C VAL A 293 -11.80 -15.09 -1.27
N LEU A 294 -10.71 -15.83 -1.52
CA LEU A 294 -9.35 -15.38 -1.24
C LEU A 294 -8.70 -14.87 -2.52
N LEU A 295 -8.43 -13.56 -2.56
CA LEU A 295 -7.83 -12.88 -3.70
C LEU A 295 -6.39 -12.47 -3.37
N ASN A 296 -5.41 -12.96 -4.13
CA ASN A 296 -4.03 -12.49 -4.05
C ASN A 296 -3.79 -11.39 -5.06
N THR A 297 -3.16 -10.31 -4.63
CA THR A 297 -2.90 -9.11 -5.43
C THR A 297 -1.42 -8.77 -5.45
N TYR A 298 -1.00 -8.12 -6.54
CA TYR A 298 0.35 -7.62 -6.71
C TYR A 298 0.31 -6.22 -7.34
N GLY A 299 1.13 -5.33 -6.82
CA GLY A 299 1.31 -3.99 -7.33
C GLY A 299 2.34 -3.20 -6.53
N CYS A 300 2.52 -1.95 -6.88
CA CYS A 300 3.38 -1.00 -6.18
C CYS A 300 2.90 0.43 -6.41
N THR A 301 3.36 1.36 -5.59
CA THR A 301 2.94 2.76 -5.62
C THR A 301 3.22 3.43 -6.97
N GLU A 302 4.30 3.03 -7.64
CA GLU A 302 4.68 3.54 -8.97
C GLU A 302 3.72 3.07 -10.09
N THR A 303 2.88 2.07 -9.83
CA THR A 303 1.86 1.57 -10.76
C THR A 303 0.44 1.83 -10.29
N THR A 304 0.27 2.67 -9.28
CA THR A 304 -1.01 3.05 -8.69
C THR A 304 -1.79 1.84 -8.19
N MET A 305 -1.35 1.30 -7.06
CA MET A 305 -2.00 0.16 -6.40
C MET A 305 -1.80 -1.17 -7.18
N ILE A 306 -2.87 -1.96 -7.30
CA ILE A 306 -2.85 -3.31 -7.85
C ILE A 306 -2.73 -3.30 -9.38
N THR A 307 -1.84 -4.14 -9.90
CA THR A 307 -1.67 -4.40 -11.34
C THR A 307 -2.04 -5.83 -11.73
N HIS A 308 -1.81 -6.80 -10.84
CA HIS A 308 -2.10 -8.21 -11.09
C HIS A 308 -2.91 -8.79 -9.96
N ALA A 309 -3.79 -9.72 -10.27
CA ALA A 309 -4.59 -10.40 -9.27
C ALA A 309 -4.91 -11.84 -9.70
N VAL A 310 -5.18 -12.68 -8.69
CA VAL A 310 -5.65 -14.05 -8.89
C VAL A 310 -6.47 -14.51 -7.69
N GLN A 311 -7.58 -15.16 -7.96
CA GLN A 311 -8.36 -15.85 -6.94
C GLN A 311 -7.69 -17.18 -6.59
N LEU A 312 -7.25 -17.34 -5.34
CA LEU A 312 -6.56 -18.53 -4.85
C LEU A 312 -7.52 -19.58 -4.28
N PHE A 313 -8.68 -19.15 -3.77
CA PHE A 313 -9.65 -20.02 -3.12
C PHE A 313 -11.05 -19.39 -3.14
N GLY A 314 -12.08 -20.22 -2.89
CA GLY A 314 -13.49 -19.81 -2.80
C GLY A 314 -14.29 -20.09 -4.06
N PRO A 315 -15.57 -19.65 -4.11
CA PRO A 315 -16.49 -19.94 -5.21
C PRO A 315 -15.93 -19.47 -6.56
N GLY A 316 -15.95 -20.36 -7.55
CA GLY A 316 -15.46 -20.06 -8.90
C GLY A 316 -13.95 -20.15 -9.10
N THR A 317 -13.17 -20.54 -8.09
CA THR A 317 -11.73 -20.75 -8.25
C THR A 317 -11.45 -21.91 -9.22
N ASP A 318 -10.51 -21.70 -10.13
CA ASP A 318 -10.01 -22.76 -11.01
C ASP A 318 -9.42 -23.91 -10.19
N SER A 319 -9.72 -25.17 -10.57
CA SER A 319 -9.34 -26.36 -9.81
C SER A 319 -7.82 -26.56 -9.74
N GLU A 320 -7.06 -26.17 -10.78
CA GLU A 320 -5.59 -26.22 -10.76
C GLU A 320 -5.05 -25.21 -9.72
N LEU A 321 -5.63 -24.02 -9.64
CA LEU A 321 -5.26 -22.99 -8.66
C LEU A 321 -5.68 -23.39 -7.25
N ALA A 322 -6.88 -23.94 -7.09
CA ALA A 322 -7.38 -24.40 -5.79
C ALA A 322 -6.48 -25.48 -5.14
N SER A 323 -5.73 -26.23 -5.95
CA SER A 323 -4.79 -27.26 -5.49
C SER A 323 -3.30 -26.89 -5.62
N ALA A 324 -2.99 -25.71 -6.18
CA ALA A 324 -1.60 -25.32 -6.43
C ALA A 324 -0.81 -25.14 -5.13
N ALA A 325 0.40 -25.69 -5.09
CA ALA A 325 1.28 -25.55 -3.93
C ALA A 325 1.88 -24.14 -3.80
N GLU A 326 2.07 -23.43 -4.91
CA GLU A 326 2.61 -22.07 -4.95
C GLU A 326 1.55 -21.09 -5.45
N ALA A 327 1.36 -19.98 -4.75
CA ALA A 327 0.48 -18.91 -5.18
C ALA A 327 1.15 -18.03 -6.26
N PRO A 328 0.53 -17.84 -7.44
CA PRO A 328 0.99 -16.87 -8.42
C PRO A 328 0.71 -15.44 -7.93
N ILE A 329 1.39 -14.45 -8.52
CA ILE A 329 1.05 -13.03 -8.36
C ILE A 329 -0.18 -12.65 -9.20
N GLY A 330 -0.55 -13.47 -10.16
CA GLY A 330 -1.79 -13.37 -10.92
C GLY A 330 -1.61 -13.03 -12.39
N ARG A 331 -2.69 -12.48 -12.94
CA ARG A 331 -2.79 -11.96 -14.32
C ARG A 331 -2.90 -10.45 -14.28
N PRO A 332 -2.47 -9.75 -15.33
CA PRO A 332 -2.62 -8.29 -15.41
C PRO A 332 -4.10 -7.92 -15.41
N LEU A 333 -4.43 -6.81 -14.74
CA LEU A 333 -5.74 -6.19 -14.80
C LEU A 333 -5.99 -5.60 -16.20
N PRO A 334 -7.25 -5.38 -16.63
CA PRO A 334 -7.57 -4.99 -18.02
C PRO A 334 -6.87 -3.72 -18.52
N HIS A 335 -6.49 -2.82 -17.62
CA HIS A 335 -5.80 -1.56 -17.94
C HIS A 335 -4.27 -1.68 -17.92
N VAL A 336 -3.73 -2.88 -17.64
CA VAL A 336 -2.31 -3.13 -17.44
C VAL A 336 -1.74 -3.87 -18.65
N LEU A 337 -0.64 -3.37 -19.17
CA LEU A 337 0.24 -4.10 -20.09
C LEU A 337 1.44 -4.61 -19.31
N GLU A 338 1.82 -5.86 -19.53
CA GLU A 338 2.97 -6.50 -18.90
C GLU A 338 4.02 -6.91 -19.93
N HIS A 339 5.28 -6.85 -19.53
CA HIS A 339 6.39 -7.43 -20.28
C HIS A 339 7.40 -8.05 -19.31
N VAL A 340 7.81 -9.28 -19.58
CA VAL A 340 8.87 -9.95 -18.83
C VAL A 340 10.16 -9.88 -19.66
N GLY A 341 11.13 -9.12 -19.16
CA GLY A 341 12.41 -8.94 -19.83
C GLY A 341 13.22 -10.24 -19.88
N ALA A 342 14.26 -10.27 -20.73
CA ALA A 342 15.13 -11.44 -20.89
C ALA A 342 15.83 -11.88 -19.58
N ASN A 343 16.00 -10.97 -18.63
CA ASN A 343 16.53 -11.24 -17.30
C ASN A 343 15.46 -11.70 -16.28
N GLY A 344 14.20 -11.84 -16.72
CA GLY A 344 13.06 -12.20 -15.88
C GLY A 344 12.44 -11.03 -15.11
N GLU A 345 12.89 -9.78 -15.32
CA GLU A 345 12.31 -8.59 -14.67
C GLU A 345 10.92 -8.29 -15.25
N LEU A 346 9.94 -8.13 -14.36
CA LEU A 346 8.61 -7.67 -14.75
C LEU A 346 8.63 -6.16 -15.01
N MET A 347 8.13 -5.77 -16.16
CA MET A 347 7.85 -4.38 -16.51
C MET A 347 6.34 -4.20 -16.73
N VAL A 348 5.83 -3.06 -16.28
CA VAL A 348 4.40 -2.72 -16.31
C VAL A 348 4.20 -1.41 -17.06
N SER A 349 3.17 -1.36 -17.90
CA SER A 349 2.73 -0.16 -18.62
C SER A 349 1.21 -0.01 -18.51
N GLY A 350 0.70 1.14 -18.91
CA GLY A 350 -0.72 1.45 -18.95
C GLY A 350 -1.06 2.81 -18.37
N PRO A 351 -2.33 3.22 -18.46
CA PRO A 351 -2.79 4.54 -18.03
C PRO A 351 -2.74 4.78 -16.51
N ALA A 352 -2.57 3.71 -15.71
CA ALA A 352 -2.44 3.81 -14.25
C ALA A 352 -1.01 4.01 -13.76
N LEU A 353 0.00 4.16 -14.63
CA LEU A 353 1.36 4.47 -14.18
C LEU A 353 1.42 5.82 -13.46
N ALA A 354 2.16 5.86 -12.35
CA ALA A 354 2.50 7.11 -11.68
C ALA A 354 3.19 8.09 -12.63
N SER A 355 3.03 9.38 -12.39
CA SER A 355 3.71 10.43 -13.17
C SER A 355 5.24 10.34 -13.02
N GLY A 356 5.71 9.87 -11.88
CA GLY A 356 7.11 9.65 -11.56
C GLY A 356 7.45 10.08 -10.14
N TYR A 357 8.73 10.31 -9.90
CA TYR A 357 9.23 10.78 -8.62
C TYR A 357 9.29 12.31 -8.62
N LEU A 358 8.56 12.93 -7.70
CA LEU A 358 8.45 14.38 -7.59
C LEU A 358 9.84 14.99 -7.31
N GLY A 359 10.26 15.97 -8.12
CA GLY A 359 11.55 16.64 -7.98
C GLY A 359 12.77 15.81 -8.41
N ALA A 360 12.59 14.60 -8.98
CA ALA A 360 13.68 13.71 -9.36
C ALA A 360 13.55 13.21 -10.82
N PRO A 361 13.76 14.07 -11.82
CA PRO A 361 13.55 13.74 -13.24
C PRO A 361 14.46 12.60 -13.73
N ASP A 362 15.74 12.58 -13.33
CA ASP A 362 16.69 11.54 -13.74
C ASP A 362 16.29 10.17 -13.19
N LEU A 363 15.86 10.13 -11.92
CA LEU A 363 15.36 8.91 -11.30
C LEU A 363 14.07 8.43 -11.99
N THR A 364 13.20 9.37 -12.36
CA THR A 364 11.97 9.09 -13.10
C THR A 364 12.31 8.49 -14.48
N ALA A 365 13.20 9.11 -15.22
CA ALA A 365 13.61 8.60 -16.54
C ALA A 365 14.24 7.20 -16.46
N ALA A 366 15.03 6.92 -15.43
CA ALA A 366 15.64 5.60 -15.22
C ALA A 366 14.62 4.52 -14.85
N ALA A 367 13.61 4.86 -14.01
CA ALA A 367 12.60 3.92 -13.55
C ALA A 367 11.46 3.71 -14.57
N PHE A 368 11.17 4.73 -15.38
CA PHE A 368 10.07 4.74 -16.36
C PHE A 368 10.58 4.96 -17.79
N PRO A 369 11.42 4.08 -18.37
CA PRO A 369 11.88 4.20 -19.73
C PRO A 369 10.74 4.11 -20.73
N THR A 370 10.91 4.74 -21.90
CA THR A 370 10.06 4.49 -23.08
C THR A 370 10.68 3.38 -23.90
N ALA A 371 9.92 2.32 -24.19
CA ALA A 371 10.35 1.18 -24.98
C ALA A 371 9.17 0.63 -25.79
N ASP A 372 9.50 -0.09 -26.88
CA ASP A 372 8.53 -0.85 -27.66
C ASP A 372 8.73 -2.35 -27.39
N HIS A 373 7.71 -2.97 -26.79
CA HIS A 373 7.66 -4.40 -26.54
C HIS A 373 6.56 -5.08 -27.37
N GLY A 374 6.30 -4.57 -28.58
CA GLY A 374 5.36 -5.15 -29.55
C GLY A 374 4.01 -4.43 -29.63
N SER A 375 3.80 -3.37 -28.84
CA SER A 375 2.56 -2.55 -28.86
C SER A 375 2.83 -1.09 -29.25
N GLY A 376 3.99 -0.81 -29.86
CA GLY A 376 4.50 0.53 -30.12
C GLY A 376 5.22 1.13 -28.91
N PRO A 377 5.87 2.29 -29.09
CA PRO A 377 6.60 2.97 -28.02
C PRO A 377 5.67 3.38 -26.88
N GLN A 378 5.89 2.86 -25.68
CA GLN A 378 5.14 3.17 -24.47
C GLN A 378 6.06 3.40 -23.29
N ARG A 379 5.55 4.05 -22.27
CA ARG A 379 6.25 4.26 -21.01
C ARG A 379 6.06 3.02 -20.13
N TRP A 380 7.16 2.45 -19.64
CA TRP A 380 7.20 1.22 -18.85
C TRP A 380 7.80 1.49 -17.48
N PHE A 381 7.19 1.01 -16.43
CA PHE A 381 7.80 1.00 -15.11
C PHE A 381 8.59 -0.30 -14.92
N ARG A 382 9.85 -0.17 -14.53
CA ARG A 382 10.73 -1.28 -14.15
C ARG A 382 10.47 -1.63 -12.68
N THR A 383 9.81 -2.76 -12.44
CA THR A 383 9.40 -3.10 -11.06
C THR A 383 10.59 -3.53 -10.19
N GLY A 384 11.65 -4.05 -10.80
CA GLY A 384 12.74 -4.73 -10.11
C GLY A 384 12.36 -6.11 -9.58
N ASP A 385 11.12 -6.57 -9.76
CA ASP A 385 10.67 -7.90 -9.37
C ASP A 385 10.94 -8.90 -10.49
N LEU A 386 11.48 -10.07 -10.13
CA LEU A 386 11.72 -11.18 -11.03
C LEU A 386 10.52 -12.12 -11.03
N VAL A 387 10.08 -12.51 -12.23
CA VAL A 387 8.92 -13.39 -12.41
C VAL A 387 9.19 -14.48 -13.44
N VAL A 388 8.36 -15.52 -13.38
CA VAL A 388 8.28 -16.55 -14.43
C VAL A 388 6.82 -16.82 -14.75
N GLY A 389 6.49 -16.93 -16.02
CA GLY A 389 5.15 -17.29 -16.48
C GLY A 389 4.97 -18.81 -16.55
N ASP A 390 3.74 -19.28 -16.35
CA ASP A 390 3.35 -20.70 -16.51
C ASP A 390 2.99 -21.06 -17.97
N GLY A 391 3.06 -20.13 -18.88
CA GLY A 391 2.61 -20.28 -20.28
C GLY A 391 1.08 -20.21 -20.46
N LYS A 392 0.31 -20.11 -19.37
CA LYS A 392 -1.17 -19.93 -19.36
C LYS A 392 -1.56 -18.52 -18.94
N GLY A 393 -0.57 -17.62 -18.78
CA GLY A 393 -0.74 -16.21 -18.44
C GLY A 393 -0.70 -15.91 -16.93
N LEU A 394 -0.35 -16.85 -16.06
CA LEU A 394 -0.08 -16.59 -14.66
C LEU A 394 1.40 -16.33 -14.44
N LEU A 395 1.70 -15.31 -13.64
CA LEU A 395 3.07 -14.99 -13.25
C LEU A 395 3.34 -15.45 -11.81
N TYR A 396 4.55 -15.95 -11.57
CA TYR A 396 5.04 -16.39 -10.26
C TYR A 396 6.27 -15.59 -9.86
N SER A 397 6.31 -15.11 -8.63
CA SER A 397 7.45 -14.34 -8.12
C SER A 397 8.69 -15.24 -7.95
N ARG A 398 9.85 -14.73 -8.37
CA ARG A 398 11.18 -15.35 -8.19
C ARG A 398 12.12 -14.46 -7.37
N GLY A 399 11.58 -13.44 -6.70
CA GLY A 399 12.32 -12.51 -5.87
C GLY A 399 12.56 -11.17 -6.54
N ARG A 400 13.65 -10.50 -6.19
CA ARG A 400 13.99 -9.19 -6.71
C ARG A 400 15.36 -9.17 -7.38
N ALA A 401 15.49 -8.33 -8.39
CA ALA A 401 16.77 -8.02 -9.04
C ALA A 401 17.64 -7.06 -8.21
N ASP A 402 17.03 -6.33 -7.29
CA ASP A 402 17.69 -5.37 -6.39
C ASP A 402 17.71 -5.85 -4.93
N GLU A 403 18.26 -5.01 -4.04
CA GLU A 403 18.42 -5.33 -2.62
C GLU A 403 17.19 -5.03 -1.76
N GLN A 404 16.13 -4.52 -2.36
CA GLN A 404 14.89 -4.22 -1.62
C GLN A 404 14.25 -5.49 -1.09
N VAL A 405 13.65 -5.37 0.08
CA VAL A 405 12.90 -6.46 0.72
C VAL A 405 11.52 -5.97 1.13
N LYS A 406 10.56 -6.88 1.14
CA LYS A 406 9.25 -6.62 1.72
C LYS A 406 9.21 -7.20 3.13
N VAL A 407 8.87 -6.36 4.11
CA VAL A 407 8.79 -6.71 5.53
C VAL A 407 7.41 -6.35 6.03
N ARG A 408 6.59 -7.35 6.34
CA ARG A 408 5.17 -7.17 6.74
C ARG A 408 4.39 -6.29 5.76
N GLY A 409 4.51 -6.60 4.46
CA GLY A 409 3.87 -5.86 3.37
C GLY A 409 4.58 -4.56 2.96
N VAL A 410 5.50 -4.06 3.77
CA VAL A 410 6.18 -2.79 3.55
C VAL A 410 7.46 -2.99 2.76
N ARG A 411 7.63 -2.22 1.69
CA ARG A 411 8.85 -2.19 0.88
C ARG A 411 9.94 -1.43 1.64
N VAL A 412 10.99 -2.14 2.03
CA VAL A 412 12.13 -1.61 2.77
C VAL A 412 13.39 -1.68 1.92
N HIS A 413 14.08 -0.56 1.80
CA HIS A 413 15.43 -0.56 1.22
C HIS A 413 16.46 -0.69 2.36
N PRO A 414 17.28 -1.75 2.40
CA PRO A 414 18.27 -1.94 3.46
C PRO A 414 19.19 -0.73 3.70
N ALA A 415 19.57 -0.04 2.61
CA ALA A 415 20.42 1.16 2.70
C ALA A 415 19.81 2.29 3.55
N GLU A 416 18.48 2.40 3.61
CA GLU A 416 17.81 3.39 4.46
C GLU A 416 18.01 3.10 5.94
N VAL A 417 17.94 1.82 6.32
CA VAL A 417 18.20 1.37 7.68
C VAL A 417 19.68 1.52 8.03
N GLU A 418 20.57 1.16 7.10
CA GLU A 418 22.03 1.30 7.25
C GLU A 418 22.44 2.76 7.46
N MET A 419 21.86 3.70 6.71
CA MET A 419 22.11 5.13 6.86
C MET A 419 21.74 5.60 8.27
N GLN A 420 20.57 5.17 8.79
CA GLN A 420 20.14 5.52 10.14
C GLN A 420 21.01 4.86 11.23
N LEU A 421 21.47 3.62 11.02
CA LEU A 421 22.41 2.97 11.93
C LEU A 421 23.77 3.69 11.95
N ASN A 422 24.29 4.05 10.78
CA ASN A 422 25.56 4.76 10.63
C ASN A 422 25.51 6.20 11.18
N SER A 423 24.31 6.79 11.38
CA SER A 423 24.16 8.08 12.06
C SER A 423 24.36 7.99 13.60
N HIS A 424 24.41 6.78 14.16
CA HIS A 424 24.67 6.60 15.59
C HIS A 424 26.17 6.74 15.89
N PRO A 425 26.59 7.58 16.86
CA PRO A 425 28.01 7.89 17.08
C PRO A 425 28.89 6.70 17.46
N ALA A 426 28.31 5.63 18.01
CA ALA A 426 29.04 4.40 18.38
C ALA A 426 29.13 3.39 17.23
N VAL A 427 28.53 3.63 16.08
CA VAL A 427 28.51 2.73 14.91
C VAL A 427 29.52 3.22 13.90
N SER A 428 30.48 2.38 13.55
CA SER A 428 31.48 2.64 12.51
C SER A 428 31.13 2.05 11.16
N GLY A 429 30.17 1.12 11.11
CA GLY A 429 29.65 0.53 9.89
C GLY A 429 28.50 -0.41 10.16
N ALA A 430 27.53 -0.43 9.26
CA ALA A 430 26.38 -1.33 9.35
C ALA A 430 25.99 -1.86 7.97
N VAL A 431 25.54 -3.10 7.95
CA VAL A 431 24.92 -3.78 6.81
C VAL A 431 23.63 -4.41 7.25
N VAL A 432 22.59 -4.24 6.44
CA VAL A 432 21.28 -4.83 6.71
C VAL A 432 20.89 -5.77 5.58
N VAL A 433 20.40 -6.94 5.93
CA VAL A 433 19.91 -7.94 4.98
C VAL A 433 18.50 -8.38 5.36
N GLY A 434 17.67 -8.67 4.36
CA GLY A 434 16.44 -9.39 4.55
C GLY A 434 16.70 -10.88 4.75
N GLU A 435 16.17 -11.47 5.79
CA GLU A 435 16.24 -12.91 6.03
C GLU A 435 14.84 -13.50 6.08
N ARG A 436 14.68 -14.62 5.37
CA ARG A 436 13.42 -15.37 5.43
C ARG A 436 13.37 -16.17 6.72
N LEU A 437 12.34 -15.91 7.52
CA LEU A 437 12.04 -16.63 8.75
C LEU A 437 10.70 -17.36 8.61
N LEU A 438 10.39 -18.23 9.57
CA LEU A 438 9.03 -18.77 9.71
C LEU A 438 8.08 -17.57 9.94
N GLY A 439 7.10 -17.40 9.04
CA GLY A 439 6.13 -16.30 9.11
C GLY A 439 6.45 -15.05 8.27
N GLY A 440 7.54 -15.03 7.47
CA GLY A 440 7.80 -13.89 6.56
C GLY A 440 9.24 -13.46 6.46
N THR A 441 9.47 -12.26 5.94
CA THR A 441 10.79 -11.64 5.85
C THR A 441 11.04 -10.73 7.04
N ALA A 442 12.22 -10.85 7.66
CA ALA A 442 12.69 -9.96 8.72
C ALA A 442 14.07 -9.38 8.39
N LEU A 443 14.39 -8.23 8.98
CA LEU A 443 15.71 -7.61 8.82
C LEU A 443 16.68 -8.11 9.89
N THR A 444 17.91 -8.40 9.45
CA THR A 444 19.07 -8.63 10.32
C THR A 444 20.12 -7.58 10.03
N ALA A 445 20.59 -6.89 11.06
CA ALA A 445 21.67 -5.90 10.95
C ALA A 445 22.99 -6.50 11.45
N TYR A 446 24.04 -6.40 10.65
CA TYR A 446 25.43 -6.69 10.99
C TYR A 446 26.11 -5.35 11.26
N VAL A 447 26.61 -5.15 12.49
CA VAL A 447 27.04 -3.83 12.95
C VAL A 447 28.43 -3.89 13.53
N VAL A 448 29.30 -3.00 13.04
CA VAL A 448 30.59 -2.70 13.66
C VAL A 448 30.39 -1.53 14.60
N ALA A 449 30.41 -1.78 15.90
CA ALA A 449 30.15 -0.76 16.91
C ALA A 449 30.88 -1.07 18.23
N ARG A 450 31.08 -0.05 19.06
CA ARG A 450 31.68 -0.18 20.38
C ARG A 450 30.82 0.49 21.46
N GLY A 451 30.68 -0.19 22.60
CA GLY A 451 29.98 0.38 23.76
C GLY A 451 28.51 0.66 23.59
N VAL A 452 27.85 -0.05 22.66
CA VAL A 452 26.41 0.08 22.38
C VAL A 452 25.75 -1.31 22.32
N THR A 453 24.50 -1.40 22.76
CA THR A 453 23.73 -2.64 22.77
C THR A 453 22.70 -2.66 21.62
N ALA A 454 22.17 -3.84 21.31
CA ALA A 454 21.06 -3.99 20.36
C ALA A 454 19.80 -3.20 20.80
N ALA A 455 19.57 -3.06 22.11
CA ALA A 455 18.47 -2.29 22.66
C ALA A 455 18.62 -0.78 22.36
N ASP A 456 19.85 -0.27 22.48
CA ASP A 456 20.15 1.13 22.18
C ASP A 456 19.97 1.44 20.69
N LEU A 457 20.45 0.54 19.81
CA LEU A 457 20.27 0.68 18.37
C LEU A 457 18.80 0.58 17.97
N ARG A 458 18.00 -0.31 18.59
CA ARG A 458 16.54 -0.35 18.38
C ARG A 458 15.87 0.96 18.79
N ARG A 459 16.25 1.51 19.93
CA ARG A 459 15.72 2.79 20.42
C ARG A 459 16.09 3.93 19.46
N HIS A 460 17.33 3.95 18.99
CA HIS A 460 17.80 4.95 18.02
C HIS A 460 17.00 4.90 16.71
N LEU A 461 16.76 3.70 16.17
CA LEU A 461 15.98 3.52 14.95
C LEU A 461 14.50 3.80 15.17
N GLY A 462 13.93 3.36 16.32
CA GLY A 462 12.48 3.50 16.60
C GLY A 462 11.98 4.95 16.65
N GLY A 463 12.88 5.92 16.93
CA GLY A 463 12.54 7.35 16.84
C GLY A 463 12.59 7.94 15.42
N ARG A 464 13.09 7.18 14.43
CA ARG A 464 13.44 7.65 13.08
C ARG A 464 12.75 6.89 11.96
N LEU A 465 12.53 5.59 12.16
CA LEU A 465 12.00 4.68 11.14
C LEU A 465 10.76 3.94 11.64
N PRO A 466 9.85 3.57 10.73
CA PRO A 466 8.73 2.68 11.04
C PRO A 466 9.20 1.34 11.61
N SER A 467 8.36 0.67 12.39
CA SER A 467 8.71 -0.60 13.06
C SER A 467 9.17 -1.70 12.10
N GLN A 468 8.64 -1.73 10.88
CA GLN A 468 9.02 -2.67 9.82
C GLN A 468 10.47 -2.51 9.34
N PHE A 469 11.04 -1.32 9.51
CA PHE A 469 12.43 -0.99 9.17
C PHE A 469 13.41 -1.32 10.30
N VAL A 470 12.92 -1.60 11.51
CA VAL A 470 13.78 -1.90 12.65
C VAL A 470 14.20 -3.37 12.62
N PRO A 471 15.51 -3.68 12.53
CA PRO A 471 15.97 -5.06 12.49
C PRO A 471 15.51 -5.87 13.70
N SER A 472 14.96 -7.06 13.44
CA SER A 472 14.60 -8.00 14.51
C SER A 472 15.84 -8.57 15.20
N ARG A 473 16.95 -8.67 14.45
CA ARG A 473 18.24 -9.19 14.92
C ARG A 473 19.36 -8.21 14.68
N PHE A 474 20.26 -8.08 15.68
CA PHE A 474 21.51 -7.36 15.57
C PHE A 474 22.66 -8.32 15.83
N ARG A 475 23.61 -8.38 14.90
CA ARG A 475 24.85 -9.15 14.99
C ARG A 475 26.01 -8.17 15.04
N PHE A 476 26.69 -8.10 16.16
CA PHE A 476 27.93 -7.31 16.29
C PHE A 476 29.06 -8.08 15.66
N VAL A 477 29.77 -7.41 14.75
CA VAL A 477 30.91 -7.99 13.99
C VAL A 477 32.15 -7.11 14.17
N ASN A 478 33.32 -7.69 14.00
CA ASN A 478 34.59 -6.94 14.10
C ASN A 478 34.80 -6.06 12.87
N GLU A 479 34.39 -6.55 11.68
CA GLU A 479 34.55 -5.86 10.40
C GLU A 479 33.43 -6.26 9.42
N LEU A 480 33.20 -5.44 8.41
CA LEU A 480 32.37 -5.73 7.26
C LEU A 480 33.24 -6.22 6.10
N VAL A 481 32.66 -7.04 5.22
CA VAL A 481 33.36 -7.48 4.00
C VAL A 481 33.10 -6.47 2.88
N TYR A 482 34.16 -6.14 2.13
CA TYR A 482 34.10 -5.18 1.04
C TYR A 482 34.41 -5.85 -0.30
N THR A 483 33.77 -5.37 -1.36
CA THR A 483 34.10 -5.72 -2.74
C THR A 483 35.44 -5.12 -3.14
N ALA A 484 36.01 -5.59 -4.26
CA ALA A 484 37.23 -5.01 -4.82
C ALA A 484 37.11 -3.51 -5.17
N SER A 485 35.89 -3.02 -5.37
CA SER A 485 35.60 -1.60 -5.62
C SER A 485 35.38 -0.77 -4.34
N GLY A 486 35.61 -1.35 -3.16
CA GLY A 486 35.46 -0.66 -1.87
C GLY A 486 34.00 -0.50 -1.38
N LYS A 487 33.04 -1.12 -2.03
CA LYS A 487 31.64 -1.16 -1.57
C LYS A 487 31.44 -2.31 -0.60
N VAL A 488 30.57 -2.15 0.39
CA VAL A 488 30.24 -3.22 1.33
C VAL A 488 29.51 -4.35 0.59
N ASP A 489 30.03 -5.59 0.76
CA ASP A 489 29.38 -6.82 0.24
C ASP A 489 28.50 -7.43 1.32
N ARG A 490 27.19 -7.21 1.21
CA ARG A 490 26.17 -7.72 2.15
C ARG A 490 26.17 -9.24 2.22
N ALA A 491 26.22 -9.88 1.04
CA ALA A 491 26.17 -11.34 0.95
C ALA A 491 27.42 -11.99 1.57
N ALA A 492 28.61 -11.44 1.31
CA ALA A 492 29.87 -11.92 1.88
C ALA A 492 29.94 -11.66 3.39
N THR A 493 29.51 -10.49 3.87
CA THR A 493 29.44 -10.19 5.32
C THR A 493 28.54 -11.19 6.03
N ARG A 494 27.35 -11.47 5.50
CA ARG A 494 26.45 -12.49 6.05
C ARG A 494 27.09 -13.87 6.09
N ARG A 495 27.71 -14.33 4.98
CA ARG A 495 28.38 -15.64 4.91
C ARG A 495 29.46 -15.77 5.95
N ALA A 496 30.34 -14.78 6.07
CA ALA A 496 31.44 -14.78 7.03
C ALA A 496 30.96 -15.00 8.48
N VAL A 497 29.84 -14.37 8.87
CA VAL A 497 29.26 -14.53 10.22
C VAL A 497 28.62 -15.90 10.41
N VAL A 498 27.88 -16.40 9.41
CA VAL A 498 27.25 -17.73 9.49
C VAL A 498 28.28 -18.84 9.59
N ASP A 499 29.40 -18.71 8.88
CA ASP A 499 30.49 -19.71 8.92
C ASP A 499 31.26 -19.66 10.24
N SER A 500 31.48 -18.48 10.81
CA SER A 500 32.09 -18.35 12.16
C SER A 500 31.18 -18.94 13.25
N ASP A 501 29.85 -18.76 13.18
CA ASP A 501 28.92 -19.34 14.14
C ASP A 501 28.87 -20.90 14.06
N LYS A 502 29.07 -21.47 12.85
CA LYS A 502 29.17 -22.94 12.69
C LYS A 502 30.50 -23.50 13.26
N GLY A 503 31.60 -22.80 13.02
CA GLY A 503 32.92 -23.21 13.55
C GLY A 503 33.03 -23.09 15.08
N ALA A 504 32.24 -22.25 15.72
CA ALA A 504 32.20 -22.11 17.18
C ALA A 504 31.32 -23.17 17.89
N ARG A 505 30.55 -23.98 17.13
CA ARG A 505 29.69 -25.05 17.63
C ARG A 505 30.26 -26.46 17.42
N THR A 506 31.41 -26.58 16.75
CA THR A 506 32.20 -27.81 16.61
C THR A 506 33.39 -27.76 17.54
#